data_06c30a923b30eefabf12dbf9b0308061
#
_entry.id   06c30a923b30eefabf12dbf9b0308061
#
_cell.length_a   1.000
_cell.length_b   1.000
_cell.length_c   1.000
_cell.angle_alpha   90.00
_cell.angle_beta   90.00
_cell.angle_gamma   90.00
#
_symmetry.space_group_name_H-M   'P 1'
#
loop_
_entity.id
_entity.type
_entity.pdbx_description
1 polymer ?
#
loop_
_entity_poly.entity_id
_entity_poly.type
_entity_poly.pdbx_seq_one_letter_code
_entity_poly.pdbx_strand_id
1 'polypeptide(L)'
;ESWMKWSDKVISMLAFRPTWGITGNTGGASGWQYNKYSSAGYYNGHSVVQPSNLSLTNLKWEKTEQWNLGFNLGLFKDLITMEFEVYNKKTTDLLMTNQRISSANGFSSLGYVNAGTMRNKGWELNFSTAKFAKIGKFAMRLRGNISQNFNTVEEMNDLILENLNGSETWNPTNMSYNQRVQVNNALGSIYGLRSQGVY
;
A
#
# COMPACT_ATOMS: atom_id res chain seq x y z
N GLU A 1 -5.31 8.88 39.84
CA GLU A 1 -6.75 9.20 39.64
C GLU A 1 -7.18 10.49 40.34
N SER A 2 -6.58 10.90 41.46
CA SER A 2 -6.99 12.09 42.22
C SER A 2 -6.59 13.43 41.58
N TRP A 3 -5.61 13.47 40.72
CA TRP A 3 -5.07 14.69 40.09
C TRP A 3 -5.93 15.20 38.90
N MET A 4 -6.85 14.37 38.37
CA MET A 4 -7.71 14.73 37.23
C MET A 4 -9.16 15.09 37.62
N LYS A 5 -9.47 15.32 38.88
CA LYS A 5 -10.85 15.64 39.35
C LYS A 5 -11.51 16.85 38.68
N TRP A 6 -10.73 17.79 38.17
CA TRP A 6 -11.23 18.95 37.42
C TRP A 6 -11.76 18.58 36.01
N SER A 7 -11.29 17.44 35.46
CA SER A 7 -11.65 17.01 34.11
C SER A 7 -12.91 16.13 34.05
N ASP A 8 -13.37 15.55 35.17
CA ASP A 8 -14.48 14.59 35.19
C ASP A 8 -15.81 15.11 34.62
N LYS A 9 -15.97 16.44 34.58
CA LYS A 9 -17.15 17.08 33.99
C LYS A 9 -17.05 17.25 32.48
N VAL A 10 -15.84 17.29 31.93
CA VAL A 10 -15.56 17.57 30.52
C VAL A 10 -15.05 16.34 29.81
N ILE A 11 -14.03 15.68 30.35
CA ILE A 11 -13.40 14.50 29.75
C ILE A 11 -13.96 13.26 30.46
N SER A 12 -14.73 12.46 29.75
CA SER A 12 -15.29 11.20 30.24
C SER A 12 -14.36 10.01 29.96
N MET A 13 -13.60 10.09 28.87
CA MET A 13 -12.64 9.06 28.48
C MET A 13 -11.43 9.70 27.77
N LEU A 14 -10.24 9.24 28.14
CA LEU A 14 -9.01 9.51 27.42
C LEU A 14 -8.19 8.22 27.38
N ALA A 15 -7.99 7.67 26.19
CA ALA A 15 -7.17 6.50 26.01
C ALA A 15 -6.11 6.77 24.93
N PHE A 16 -4.89 6.32 25.24
CA PHE A 16 -3.75 6.39 24.36
C PHE A 16 -3.35 4.98 23.95
N ARG A 17 -3.25 4.71 22.65
CA ARG A 17 -3.05 3.37 22.10
C ARG A 17 -1.87 3.36 21.14
N PRO A 18 -0.63 3.28 21.61
CA PRO A 18 0.50 3.02 20.75
C PRO A 18 0.49 1.55 20.33
N THR A 19 0.72 1.28 19.05
CA THR A 19 0.91 -0.07 18.53
C THR A 19 2.08 -0.09 17.57
N TRP A 20 2.82 -1.19 17.58
CA TRP A 20 3.89 -1.48 16.65
C TRP A 20 3.90 -2.97 16.32
N GLY A 21 4.20 -3.28 15.08
CA GLY A 21 4.29 -4.67 14.66
C GLY A 21 4.95 -4.85 13.31
N ILE A 22 5.37 -6.07 13.06
CA ILE A 22 5.94 -6.50 11.79
C ILE A 22 5.13 -7.68 11.29
N THR A 23 4.75 -7.65 10.02
CA THR A 23 4.04 -8.73 9.33
C THR A 23 4.78 -9.13 8.07
N GLY A 24 4.74 -10.42 7.73
CA GLY A 24 5.26 -10.96 6.48
C GLY A 24 4.14 -11.41 5.55
N ASN A 25 4.36 -11.26 4.25
CA ASN A 25 3.44 -11.74 3.22
C ASN A 25 4.23 -12.41 2.10
N THR A 26 3.79 -13.60 1.68
CA THR A 26 4.41 -14.34 0.57
C THR A 26 3.85 -13.94 -0.79
N GLY A 27 2.76 -13.18 -0.85
CA GLY A 27 2.13 -12.74 -2.09
C GLY A 27 1.75 -13.87 -3.06
N GLY A 28 1.66 -15.12 -2.60
CA GLY A 28 1.48 -16.29 -3.46
C GLY A 28 2.75 -16.81 -4.11
N ALA A 29 3.91 -16.27 -3.76
CA ALA A 29 5.21 -16.65 -4.32
C ALA A 29 5.76 -18.02 -3.82
N SER A 30 4.96 -18.78 -3.11
CA SER A 30 5.35 -20.10 -2.59
C SER A 30 5.75 -21.05 -3.73
N GLY A 31 6.89 -21.74 -3.53
CA GLY A 31 7.40 -22.73 -4.47
C GLY A 31 8.17 -22.19 -5.68
N TRP A 32 8.34 -20.86 -5.80
CA TRP A 32 9.13 -20.27 -6.89
C TRP A 32 10.64 -20.40 -6.72
N GLN A 33 11.11 -20.76 -5.53
CA GLN A 33 12.52 -21.09 -5.28
C GLN A 33 12.95 -22.42 -5.90
N TYR A 34 12.00 -23.27 -6.34
CA TYR A 34 12.28 -24.56 -6.94
C TYR A 34 12.10 -24.52 -8.46
N ASN A 35 12.89 -25.36 -9.15
CA ASN A 35 12.67 -25.64 -10.57
C ASN A 35 11.38 -26.44 -10.74
N LYS A 36 10.51 -25.98 -11.61
CA LYS A 36 9.32 -26.70 -12.05
C LYS A 36 9.54 -27.16 -13.48
N TYR A 37 8.99 -28.31 -13.82
CA TYR A 37 9.10 -28.91 -15.15
C TYR A 37 7.72 -29.16 -15.72
N SER A 38 7.58 -29.04 -17.02
CA SER A 38 6.36 -29.35 -17.76
C SER A 38 6.69 -30.21 -18.97
N SER A 39 5.72 -31.00 -19.43
CA SER A 39 5.84 -31.73 -20.68
C SER A 39 5.93 -30.75 -21.86
N ALA A 40 6.93 -30.95 -22.72
CA ALA A 40 7.16 -30.17 -23.93
C ALA A 40 6.76 -30.92 -25.23
N GLY A 41 6.00 -31.97 -25.10
CA GLY A 41 5.59 -32.83 -26.24
C GLY A 41 6.43 -34.09 -26.36
N TYR A 42 6.62 -34.58 -27.59
CA TYR A 42 7.36 -35.81 -27.87
C TYR A 42 8.52 -35.52 -28.82
N TYR A 43 9.65 -36.12 -28.57
CA TYR A 43 10.77 -36.19 -29.48
C TYR A 43 11.15 -37.64 -29.72
N ASN A 44 11.11 -38.06 -30.99
CA ASN A 44 11.38 -39.43 -31.40
C ASN A 44 10.56 -40.51 -30.61
N GLY A 45 9.28 -40.23 -30.35
CA GLY A 45 8.37 -41.14 -29.64
C GLY A 45 8.49 -41.11 -28.11
N HIS A 46 9.42 -40.31 -27.54
CA HIS A 46 9.64 -40.15 -26.09
C HIS A 46 9.08 -38.82 -25.60
N SER A 47 8.44 -38.82 -24.43
CA SER A 47 7.98 -37.61 -23.79
C SER A 47 9.18 -36.71 -23.37
N VAL A 48 9.11 -35.45 -23.75
CA VAL A 48 10.14 -34.45 -23.41
C VAL A 48 9.65 -33.57 -22.28
N VAL A 49 10.54 -33.29 -21.34
CA VAL A 49 10.28 -32.43 -20.20
C VAL A 49 11.21 -31.22 -20.28
N GLN A 50 10.64 -30.03 -20.07
CA GLN A 50 11.40 -28.79 -20.07
C GLN A 50 11.13 -28.00 -18.79
N PRO A 51 12.09 -27.15 -18.33
CA PRO A 51 11.84 -26.21 -17.25
C PRO A 51 10.67 -25.28 -17.60
N SER A 52 9.72 -25.12 -16.68
CA SER A 52 8.55 -24.24 -16.85
C SER A 52 8.66 -22.90 -16.13
N ASN A 53 9.68 -22.76 -15.29
CA ASN A 53 9.99 -21.50 -14.60
C ASN A 53 11.50 -21.37 -14.37
N LEU A 54 11.93 -20.14 -14.17
CA LEU A 54 13.24 -19.85 -13.60
C LEU A 54 13.13 -19.92 -12.08
N SER A 55 14.02 -20.68 -11.42
CA SER A 55 14.04 -20.74 -9.95
C SER A 55 14.56 -19.43 -9.36
N LEU A 56 13.89 -18.95 -8.31
CA LEU A 56 14.15 -17.67 -7.66
C LEU A 56 14.68 -17.92 -6.24
N THR A 57 15.94 -18.33 -6.13
CA THR A 57 16.57 -18.73 -4.85
C THR A 57 16.71 -17.58 -3.85
N ASN A 58 16.78 -16.34 -4.33
CA ASN A 58 16.96 -15.14 -3.51
C ASN A 58 15.65 -14.40 -3.22
N LEU A 59 14.50 -14.98 -3.57
CA LEU A 59 13.20 -14.36 -3.34
C LEU A 59 12.91 -14.25 -1.84
N LYS A 60 12.59 -13.05 -1.41
CA LYS A 60 12.24 -12.72 -0.01
C LYS A 60 10.74 -12.48 0.12
N TRP A 61 10.23 -12.66 1.32
CA TRP A 61 8.86 -12.25 1.67
C TRP A 61 8.76 -10.74 1.76
N GLU A 62 7.64 -10.20 1.38
CA GLU A 62 7.31 -8.82 1.74
C GLU A 62 7.29 -8.68 3.25
N LYS A 63 7.98 -7.70 3.76
CA LYS A 63 8.00 -7.36 5.17
C LYS A 63 7.35 -6.00 5.35
N THR A 64 6.29 -5.96 6.13
CA THR A 64 5.64 -4.71 6.51
C THR A 64 5.90 -4.41 7.99
N GLU A 65 6.55 -3.30 8.24
CA GLU A 65 6.70 -2.71 9.56
C GLU A 65 5.71 -1.54 9.69
N GLN A 66 4.93 -1.56 10.75
CA GLN A 66 3.90 -0.55 11.00
C GLN A 66 3.93 -0.11 12.46
N TRP A 67 3.81 1.20 12.68
CA TRP A 67 3.45 1.74 13.97
C TRP A 67 2.24 2.66 13.83
N ASN A 68 1.37 2.62 14.84
CA ASN A 68 0.20 3.45 14.95
C ASN A 68 0.16 4.12 16.31
N LEU A 69 -0.37 5.31 16.34
CA LEU A 69 -0.59 6.09 17.55
C LEU A 69 -2.04 6.55 17.56
N GLY A 70 -2.84 5.90 18.39
CA GLY A 70 -4.26 6.18 18.52
C GLY A 70 -4.59 6.93 19.80
N PHE A 71 -5.54 7.86 19.69
CA PHE A 71 -6.12 8.61 20.79
C PHE A 71 -7.63 8.46 20.74
N ASN A 72 -8.22 8.01 21.84
CA ASN A 72 -9.67 8.02 22.01
C ASN A 72 -10.05 9.04 23.07
N LEU A 73 -10.96 9.93 22.70
CA LEU A 73 -11.45 10.99 23.56
C LEU A 73 -12.97 10.94 23.67
N GLY A 74 -13.46 10.86 24.89
CA GLY A 74 -14.88 11.04 25.23
C GLY A 74 -15.07 12.35 25.97
N LEU A 75 -16.02 13.15 25.55
CA LEU A 75 -16.32 14.45 26.13
C LEU A 75 -17.78 14.49 26.59
N PHE A 76 -18.01 15.24 27.71
CA PHE A 76 -19.34 15.53 28.24
C PHE A 76 -20.18 14.27 28.50
N LYS A 77 -19.59 13.29 29.22
CA LYS A 77 -20.21 11.97 29.50
C LYS A 77 -20.55 11.22 28.19
N ASP A 78 -19.56 11.18 27.28
CA ASP A 78 -19.63 10.55 25.97
C ASP A 78 -20.69 11.14 25.02
N LEU A 79 -21.10 12.37 25.26
CA LEU A 79 -21.92 13.11 24.33
C LEU A 79 -21.19 13.27 22.97
N ILE A 80 -19.87 13.50 23.02
CA ILE A 80 -19.00 13.56 21.85
C ILE A 80 -17.90 12.51 22.06
N THR A 81 -17.72 11.64 21.09
CA THR A 81 -16.60 10.70 21.04
C THR A 81 -15.77 10.95 19.79
N MET A 82 -14.47 10.94 19.97
CA MET A 82 -13.49 11.16 18.90
C MET A 82 -12.42 10.07 18.96
N GLU A 83 -12.04 9.54 17.80
CA GLU A 83 -10.90 8.68 17.63
C GLU A 83 -9.98 9.32 16.61
N PHE A 84 -8.76 9.57 17.02
CA PHE A 84 -7.71 10.09 16.14
C PHE A 84 -6.59 9.08 16.08
N GLU A 85 -6.14 8.75 14.88
CA GLU A 85 -5.05 7.82 14.65
C GLU A 85 -4.05 8.39 13.65
N VAL A 86 -2.77 8.24 13.97
CA VAL A 86 -1.65 8.52 13.06
C VAL A 86 -0.91 7.22 12.85
N TYR A 87 -0.58 6.91 11.60
CA TYR A 87 0.13 5.70 11.27
C TYR A 87 1.28 5.95 10.29
N ASN A 88 2.26 5.04 10.34
CA ASN A 88 3.32 4.94 9.36
C ASN A 88 3.60 3.45 9.10
N LYS A 89 3.45 3.03 7.87
CA LYS A 89 3.61 1.67 7.39
C LYS A 89 4.69 1.65 6.31
N LYS A 90 5.75 0.89 6.54
CA LYS A 90 6.83 0.67 5.58
C LYS A 90 6.82 -0.79 5.12
N THR A 91 6.66 -1.01 3.83
CA THR A 91 6.74 -2.34 3.22
C THR A 91 8.02 -2.43 2.42
N THR A 92 8.88 -3.36 2.78
CA THR A 92 10.15 -3.69 2.11
C THR A 92 10.01 -4.99 1.35
N ASP A 93 10.91 -5.21 0.39
CA ASP A 93 10.94 -6.40 -0.46
C ASP A 93 9.59 -6.66 -1.18
N LEU A 94 8.89 -5.59 -1.61
CA LEU A 94 7.63 -5.66 -2.35
C LEU A 94 7.71 -6.70 -3.46
N LEU A 95 6.74 -7.61 -3.53
CA LEU A 95 6.67 -8.66 -4.54
C LEU A 95 5.90 -8.17 -5.76
N MET A 96 6.55 -8.20 -6.92
CA MET A 96 5.92 -7.93 -8.21
C MET A 96 5.97 -9.16 -9.09
N THR A 97 4.97 -9.33 -9.94
CA THR A 97 4.81 -10.48 -10.83
C THR A 97 5.11 -10.10 -12.28
N ASN A 98 5.41 -11.12 -13.09
CA ASN A 98 5.50 -11.02 -14.55
C ASN A 98 6.47 -9.95 -15.05
N GLN A 99 7.62 -9.82 -14.38
CA GLN A 99 8.65 -8.88 -14.84
C GLN A 99 9.35 -9.42 -16.09
N ARG A 100 9.38 -8.61 -17.14
CA ARG A 100 10.05 -8.98 -18.40
C ARG A 100 11.56 -9.10 -18.18
N ILE A 101 12.13 -10.11 -18.79
CA ILE A 101 13.60 -10.35 -18.80
C ILE A 101 14.05 -10.58 -20.23
N SER A 102 15.35 -10.56 -20.44
CA SER A 102 15.94 -10.89 -21.75
C SER A 102 15.55 -12.34 -22.13
N SER A 103 15.04 -12.50 -23.34
CA SER A 103 14.70 -13.82 -23.92
C SER A 103 15.91 -14.76 -24.07
N ALA A 104 17.13 -14.24 -23.98
CA ALA A 104 18.35 -15.04 -23.97
C ALA A 104 18.42 -16.04 -22.82
N ASN A 105 17.64 -15.82 -21.75
CA ASN A 105 17.53 -16.75 -20.61
C ASN A 105 16.58 -17.93 -20.86
N GLY A 106 15.94 -18.02 -22.02
CA GLY A 106 14.95 -19.06 -22.35
C GLY A 106 13.56 -18.81 -21.73
N PHE A 107 13.38 -17.72 -21.00
CA PHE A 107 12.10 -17.33 -20.40
C PHE A 107 11.78 -15.88 -20.78
N SER A 108 10.50 -15.56 -20.94
CA SER A 108 10.05 -14.19 -21.27
C SER A 108 9.87 -13.29 -20.06
N SER A 109 9.64 -13.89 -18.88
CA SER A 109 9.39 -13.15 -17.65
C SER A 109 9.80 -13.93 -16.42
N LEU A 110 10.09 -13.21 -15.34
CA LEU A 110 10.16 -13.75 -13.98
C LEU A 110 8.75 -13.80 -13.38
N GLY A 111 8.43 -14.92 -12.72
CA GLY A 111 7.15 -15.06 -12.04
C GLY A 111 7.00 -14.08 -10.89
N TYR A 112 8.05 -13.88 -10.11
CA TYR A 112 8.13 -12.92 -8.99
C TYR A 112 9.49 -12.27 -8.91
N VAL A 113 9.51 -11.07 -8.34
CA VAL A 113 10.75 -10.35 -8.02
C VAL A 113 10.49 -9.42 -6.83
N ASN A 114 11.49 -9.25 -5.97
CA ASN A 114 11.45 -8.21 -4.95
C ASN A 114 11.77 -6.87 -5.62
N ALA A 115 10.77 -6.00 -5.67
CA ALA A 115 10.79 -4.80 -6.48
C ALA A 115 11.41 -3.59 -5.77
N GLY A 116 11.14 -3.44 -4.47
CA GLY A 116 11.59 -2.26 -3.75
C GLY A 116 10.87 -2.04 -2.42
N THR A 117 10.80 -0.80 -2.02
CA THR A 117 10.26 -0.36 -0.73
C THR A 117 9.22 0.74 -0.94
N MET A 118 8.09 0.62 -0.27
CA MET A 118 7.04 1.62 -0.26
C MET A 118 6.65 2.02 1.16
N ARG A 119 6.42 3.29 1.38
CA ARG A 119 5.93 3.85 2.64
C ARG A 119 4.53 4.44 2.47
N ASN A 120 3.66 4.14 3.42
CA ASN A 120 2.36 4.76 3.58
C ASN A 120 2.30 5.39 4.97
N LYS A 121 1.99 6.67 5.05
CA LYS A 121 1.78 7.40 6.29
C LYS A 121 0.51 8.23 6.19
N GLY A 122 -0.17 8.38 7.30
CA GLY A 122 -1.41 9.14 7.28
C GLY A 122 -2.00 9.33 8.65
N TRP A 123 -3.18 9.93 8.64
CA TRP A 123 -3.98 10.13 9.83
C TRP A 123 -5.46 9.92 9.52
N GLU A 124 -6.20 9.54 10.54
CA GLU A 124 -7.64 9.30 10.48
C GLU A 124 -8.29 9.94 11.70
N LEU A 125 -9.41 10.60 11.50
CA LEU A 125 -10.26 11.17 12.53
C LEU A 125 -11.68 10.67 12.35
N ASN A 126 -12.17 9.95 13.33
CA ASN A 126 -13.56 9.57 13.46
C ASN A 126 -14.19 10.37 14.59
N PHE A 127 -15.36 10.91 14.38
CA PHE A 127 -16.13 11.54 15.44
C PHE A 127 -17.57 11.08 15.42
N SER A 128 -18.18 10.99 16.57
CA SER A 128 -19.61 10.75 16.70
C SER A 128 -20.18 11.45 17.92
N THR A 129 -21.47 11.78 17.86
CA THR A 129 -22.19 12.30 19.02
C THR A 129 -23.18 11.27 19.53
N ALA A 130 -23.48 11.25 20.83
CA ALA A 130 -24.70 10.64 21.32
C ALA A 130 -25.92 11.38 20.75
N LYS A 131 -27.10 10.95 21.10
CA LYS A 131 -28.34 11.68 20.75
C LYS A 131 -28.38 13.01 21.51
N PHE A 132 -27.99 14.10 20.85
CA PHE A 132 -27.80 15.41 21.48
C PHE A 132 -29.06 16.28 21.40
N ALA A 133 -30.01 16.01 20.49
CA ALA A 133 -31.25 16.70 20.39
C ALA A 133 -32.41 15.72 20.20
N LYS A 134 -33.52 15.97 20.91
CA LYS A 134 -34.73 15.18 20.81
C LYS A 134 -35.93 16.13 20.70
N ILE A 135 -36.66 16.06 19.58
CA ILE A 135 -37.85 16.86 19.30
C ILE A 135 -39.00 15.90 19.05
N GLY A 136 -39.85 15.72 20.06
CA GLY A 136 -40.91 14.73 20.01
C GLY A 136 -40.38 13.31 19.89
N LYS A 137 -40.68 12.62 18.78
CA LYS A 137 -40.20 11.27 18.46
C LYS A 137 -38.85 11.28 17.68
N PHE A 138 -38.38 12.44 17.24
CA PHE A 138 -37.13 12.57 16.50
C PHE A 138 -35.94 12.71 17.45
N ALA A 139 -34.86 12.01 17.15
CA ALA A 139 -33.58 12.14 17.84
C ALA A 139 -32.45 12.33 16.83
N MET A 140 -31.60 13.31 17.07
CA MET A 140 -30.48 13.66 16.18
C MET A 140 -29.16 13.09 16.70
N ARG A 141 -28.37 12.51 15.81
CA ARG A 141 -27.01 12.06 16.02
C ARG A 141 -26.16 12.51 14.83
N LEU A 142 -24.95 12.97 15.08
CA LEU A 142 -23.99 13.32 14.05
C LEU A 142 -22.82 12.30 14.07
N ARG A 143 -22.36 11.90 12.89
CA ARG A 143 -21.18 11.08 12.72
C ARG A 143 -20.42 11.55 11.48
N GLY A 144 -19.10 11.49 11.53
CA GLY A 144 -18.26 11.81 10.40
C GLY A 144 -16.89 11.19 10.55
N ASN A 145 -16.21 11.04 9.41
CA ASN A 145 -14.82 10.63 9.35
C ASN A 145 -14.06 11.46 8.33
N ILE A 146 -12.81 11.72 8.62
CA ILE A 146 -11.88 12.39 7.72
C ILE A 146 -10.57 11.62 7.80
N SER A 147 -9.97 11.32 6.66
CA SER A 147 -8.68 10.65 6.61
C SER A 147 -7.81 11.19 5.48
N GLN A 148 -6.51 11.09 5.65
CA GLN A 148 -5.55 11.41 4.60
C GLN A 148 -4.40 10.40 4.64
N ASN A 149 -4.10 9.83 3.47
CA ASN A 149 -2.99 8.92 3.27
C ASN A 149 -2.00 9.51 2.27
N PHE A 150 -0.72 9.41 2.59
CA PHE A 150 0.40 9.74 1.72
C PHE A 150 1.18 8.46 1.47
N ASN A 151 1.31 8.07 0.22
CA ASN A 151 2.19 6.99 -0.17
C ASN A 151 3.45 7.54 -0.84
N THR A 152 4.56 6.82 -0.71
CA THR A 152 5.84 7.17 -1.33
C THR A 152 6.57 5.90 -1.70
N VAL A 153 7.04 5.82 -2.93
CA VAL A 153 7.97 4.79 -3.38
C VAL A 153 9.35 5.20 -2.90
N GLU A 154 9.91 4.53 -1.89
CA GLU A 154 11.23 4.89 -1.32
C GLU A 154 12.39 4.33 -2.14
N GLU A 155 12.22 3.08 -2.60
CA GLU A 155 13.21 2.38 -3.40
C GLU A 155 12.52 1.51 -4.44
N MET A 156 13.10 1.39 -5.59
CA MET A 156 12.67 0.46 -6.64
C MET A 156 13.86 0.09 -7.53
N ASN A 157 13.92 -1.17 -7.93
CA ASN A 157 14.93 -1.68 -8.83
C ASN A 157 14.81 -1.01 -10.21
N ASP A 158 15.94 -0.60 -10.80
CA ASP A 158 15.97 0.13 -12.06
C ASP A 158 15.34 -0.64 -13.23
N LEU A 159 15.57 -1.95 -13.32
CA LEU A 159 14.94 -2.79 -14.35
C LEU A 159 13.42 -2.81 -14.21
N ILE A 160 12.91 -2.75 -12.99
CA ILE A 160 11.48 -2.71 -12.73
C ILE A 160 10.93 -1.34 -13.08
N LEU A 161 11.63 -0.26 -12.73
CA LEU A 161 11.27 1.10 -13.13
C LEU A 161 11.20 1.23 -14.65
N GLU A 162 12.18 0.68 -15.36
CA GLU A 162 12.19 0.64 -16.82
C GLU A 162 11.01 -0.13 -17.37
N ASN A 163 10.73 -1.32 -16.85
CA ASN A 163 9.58 -2.14 -17.25
C ASN A 163 8.22 -1.47 -16.99
N LEU A 164 8.07 -0.80 -15.84
CA LEU A 164 6.82 -0.12 -15.46
C LEU A 164 6.61 1.17 -16.24
N ASN A 165 7.68 1.91 -16.46
CA ASN A 165 7.61 3.22 -17.13
C ASN A 165 7.53 3.09 -18.64
N GLY A 166 7.84 1.92 -19.21
CA GLY A 166 7.75 1.64 -20.64
C GLY A 166 8.54 2.62 -21.51
N SER A 167 8.43 2.47 -22.82
CA SER A 167 8.95 3.49 -23.71
C SER A 167 8.25 4.82 -23.44
N GLU A 168 9.02 5.86 -23.37
CA GLU A 168 8.61 7.25 -23.20
C GLU A 168 7.20 7.54 -23.73
N THR A 169 6.29 7.92 -22.97
CA THR A 169 6.06 9.15 -22.37
C THR A 169 4.83 9.88 -22.84
N TRP A 170 4.87 10.52 -23.96
CA TRP A 170 3.79 11.25 -24.58
C TRP A 170 3.09 10.39 -25.63
N ASN A 171 1.81 10.14 -25.42
CA ASN A 171 0.98 9.51 -26.45
C ASN A 171 0.28 10.61 -27.26
N PRO A 172 0.71 10.87 -28.51
CA PRO A 172 0.14 11.94 -29.32
C PRO A 172 -1.30 11.66 -29.74
N THR A 173 -1.73 10.39 -29.71
CA THR A 173 -3.08 9.99 -30.12
C THR A 173 -4.15 10.41 -29.12
N ASN A 174 -3.86 10.27 -27.83
CA ASN A 174 -4.79 10.62 -26.76
C ASN A 174 -4.35 11.83 -25.94
N MET A 175 -3.26 12.50 -26.35
CA MET A 175 -2.69 13.68 -25.69
C MET A 175 -2.43 13.48 -24.19
N SER A 176 -2.05 12.27 -23.79
CA SER A 176 -1.80 11.93 -22.39
C SER A 176 -0.38 11.45 -22.16
N TYR A 177 0.08 11.62 -20.92
CA TYR A 177 1.30 10.98 -20.46
C TYR A 177 0.95 9.64 -19.82
N ASN A 178 1.79 8.65 -20.07
CA ASN A 178 1.71 7.40 -19.33
C ASN A 178 1.98 7.68 -17.86
N GLN A 179 1.29 6.95 -16.98
CA GLN A 179 1.60 6.97 -15.56
C GLN A 179 3.03 6.50 -15.36
N ARG A 180 3.78 7.22 -14.55
CA ARG A 180 5.16 6.87 -14.22
C ARG A 180 5.31 6.58 -12.75
N VAL A 181 6.09 5.57 -12.45
CA VAL A 181 6.57 5.30 -11.11
C VAL A 181 7.94 5.96 -10.96
N GLN A 182 8.07 6.83 -9.98
CA GLN A 182 9.34 7.48 -9.66
C GLN A 182 9.64 7.32 -8.17
N VAL A 183 10.91 7.06 -7.87
CA VAL A 183 11.39 7.04 -6.49
C VAL A 183 11.21 8.40 -5.84
N ASN A 184 10.86 8.43 -4.58
CA ASN A 184 10.51 9.59 -3.76
C ASN A 184 9.20 10.30 -4.15
N ASN A 185 8.41 9.71 -5.05
CA ASN A 185 7.09 10.21 -5.41
C ASN A 185 5.98 9.23 -5.03
N ALA A 186 4.75 9.72 -5.05
CA ALA A 186 3.59 8.88 -4.82
C ALA A 186 3.40 7.88 -5.98
N LEU A 187 3.04 6.64 -5.64
CA LEU A 187 2.59 5.68 -6.63
C LEU A 187 1.30 6.20 -7.29
N GLY A 188 1.28 6.22 -8.61
CA GLY A 188 0.16 6.78 -9.38
C GLY A 188 0.23 8.30 -9.60
N SER A 189 1.37 8.93 -9.38
CA SER A 189 1.59 10.32 -9.75
C SER A 189 1.36 10.53 -11.24
N ILE A 190 0.63 11.59 -11.57
CA ILE A 190 0.34 11.97 -12.96
C ILE A 190 1.36 13.00 -13.41
N TYR A 191 1.98 12.74 -14.53
CA TYR A 191 2.95 13.64 -15.16
C TYR A 191 2.35 14.25 -16.43
N GLY A 192 2.61 15.52 -16.66
CA GLY A 192 2.12 16.22 -17.83
C GLY A 192 2.94 17.47 -18.15
N LEU A 193 2.75 18.02 -19.35
CA LEU A 193 3.28 19.31 -19.71
C LEU A 193 2.47 20.41 -19.03
N ARG A 194 3.18 21.40 -18.50
CA ARG A 194 2.56 22.63 -18.01
C ARG A 194 2.64 23.68 -19.10
N SER A 195 1.49 24.14 -19.58
CA SER A 195 1.47 25.28 -20.53
C SER A 195 2.05 26.52 -19.86
N GLN A 196 2.94 27.22 -20.57
CA GLN A 196 3.50 28.51 -20.14
C GLN A 196 2.76 29.71 -20.75
N GLY A 197 1.66 29.48 -21.44
CA GLY A 197 0.89 30.51 -22.12
C GLY A 197 0.98 30.39 -23.63
N VAL A 198 0.28 31.26 -24.29
CA VAL A 198 0.33 31.47 -25.78
C VAL A 198 1.23 32.67 -26.02
N TYR A 199 2.23 32.52 -26.87
CA TYR A 199 3.08 33.61 -27.32
C TYR A 199 2.42 34.32 -28.49
#